data_064853d8274331fb53d805d09fe24c3f
#
_entry.id   064853d8274331fb53d805d09fe24c3f
#
_cell.length_a   1.000
_cell.length_b   1.000
_cell.length_c   1.000
_cell.angle_alpha   90.00
_cell.angle_beta   90.00
_cell.angle_gamma   90.00
#
_symmetry.space_group_name_H-M   'P 1'
#
loop_
_entity.id
_entity.type
_entity.pdbx_description
1 polymer ?
#
loop_
_entity_poly.entity_id
_entity_poly.type
_entity_poly.pdbx_seq_one_letter_code
_entity_poly.pdbx_strand_id
1 'polypeptide(L)'
;MIEFDYNLDYKNTLFTPNDKRYRIGRGEQGVLLVRPYTNDICQYWRFKTPYDAAMSSMRILYLYHQYKDQEDFVGMDMCRKFLEMGFTRARRYANHKDGKKYDKNGKVRPQEKDWATSPKAKSAKVFYQARSRVVADPKYKQMRKEWRQQENAYI
;
A
#
# COMPACT_ATOMS: atom_id res chain seq x y z
N MET A 1 8.61 6.26 -16.63
CA MET A 1 7.68 6.21 -15.50
C MET A 1 7.83 7.46 -14.65
N ILE A 2 6.72 8.14 -14.36
CA ILE A 2 6.74 9.34 -13.51
C ILE A 2 6.83 8.91 -12.06
N GLU A 3 7.76 9.52 -11.32
CA GLU A 3 7.88 9.27 -9.89
C GLU A 3 6.82 10.03 -9.11
N PHE A 4 6.64 9.65 -7.85
CA PHE A 4 5.71 10.32 -6.95
C PHE A 4 6.18 11.76 -6.69
N ASP A 5 5.25 12.71 -6.78
CA ASP A 5 5.56 14.13 -6.59
C ASP A 5 5.48 14.50 -5.11
N TYR A 6 6.62 14.61 -4.44
CA TYR A 6 6.70 15.03 -3.05
C TYR A 6 6.64 16.55 -2.85
N ASN A 7 6.62 17.33 -3.95
CA ASN A 7 6.60 18.80 -3.86
C ASN A 7 5.17 19.37 -3.73
N LEU A 8 4.16 18.55 -3.96
CA LEU A 8 2.77 18.98 -3.77
C LEU A 8 2.49 19.22 -2.29
N ASP A 9 1.72 20.26 -1.99
CA ASP A 9 1.31 20.57 -0.61
C ASP A 9 0.20 19.62 -0.14
N TYR A 10 0.58 18.39 0.22
CA TYR A 10 -0.36 17.35 0.64
C TYR A 10 -1.12 17.71 1.90
N LYS A 11 -0.50 18.47 2.79
CA LYS A 11 -1.13 18.89 4.05
C LYS A 11 -2.42 19.69 3.82
N ASN A 12 -2.44 20.52 2.78
CA ASN A 12 -3.55 21.40 2.46
C ASN A 12 -4.32 20.97 1.20
N THR A 13 -4.09 19.75 0.72
CA THR A 13 -4.71 19.24 -0.51
C THR A 13 -5.67 18.12 -0.17
N LEU A 14 -6.92 18.25 -0.61
CA LEU A 14 -7.90 17.15 -0.61
C LEU A 14 -8.04 16.63 -2.02
N PHE A 15 -7.83 15.32 -2.16
CA PHE A 15 -7.99 14.63 -3.44
C PHE A 15 -9.45 14.26 -3.67
N THR A 16 -9.87 14.35 -4.90
CA THR A 16 -11.20 13.93 -5.36
C THR A 16 -11.10 12.63 -6.14
N PRO A 17 -12.24 11.94 -6.40
CA PRO A 17 -12.20 10.73 -7.24
C PRO A 17 -11.52 11.02 -8.58
N ASN A 18 -10.59 10.13 -8.92
CA ASN A 18 -9.78 10.22 -10.15
C ASN A 18 -9.03 11.57 -10.30
N ASP A 19 -8.60 12.12 -9.19
CA ASP A 19 -7.86 13.38 -9.13
C ASP A 19 -6.56 13.25 -9.92
N LYS A 20 -6.37 14.09 -10.92
CA LYS A 20 -5.22 14.04 -11.84
C LYS A 20 -3.88 14.35 -11.18
N ARG A 21 -3.88 14.94 -9.98
CA ARG A 21 -2.66 15.19 -9.21
C ARG A 21 -2.09 13.92 -8.61
N TYR A 22 -2.91 12.86 -8.50
CA TYR A 22 -2.47 11.58 -7.95
C TYR A 22 -1.42 10.94 -8.84
N ARG A 23 -0.38 10.40 -8.21
CA ARG A 23 0.68 9.64 -8.88
C ARG A 23 0.76 8.24 -8.29
N ILE A 24 0.85 7.25 -9.16
CA ILE A 24 1.00 5.86 -8.73
C ILE A 24 2.35 5.69 -8.00
N GLY A 25 3.41 6.28 -8.54
CA GLY A 25 4.74 6.17 -7.96
C GLY A 25 5.29 4.75 -8.05
N ARG A 26 6.19 4.43 -7.13
CA ARG A 26 6.76 3.08 -6.97
C ARG A 26 6.32 2.51 -5.63
N GLY A 27 5.93 1.22 -5.64
CA GLY A 27 5.53 0.57 -4.40
C GLY A 27 4.42 1.32 -3.67
N GLU A 28 4.68 1.68 -2.43
CA GLU A 28 3.71 2.36 -1.57
C GLU A 28 3.95 3.86 -1.43
N GLN A 29 4.73 4.47 -2.32
CA GLN A 29 5.02 5.90 -2.24
C GLN A 29 3.74 6.73 -2.12
N GLY A 30 3.72 7.65 -1.18
CA GLY A 30 2.61 8.56 -0.96
C GLY A 30 1.42 7.99 -0.20
N VAL A 31 1.50 6.76 0.31
CA VAL A 31 0.39 6.07 0.97
C VAL A 31 -0.19 6.85 2.16
N LEU A 32 0.62 7.64 2.86
CA LEU A 32 0.18 8.41 4.03
C LEU A 32 -0.13 9.88 3.71
N LEU A 33 -0.14 10.27 2.44
CA LEU A 33 -0.22 11.68 2.03
C LEU A 33 -1.50 12.04 1.26
N VAL A 34 -2.27 11.07 0.79
CA VAL A 34 -3.36 11.31 -0.16
C VAL A 34 -4.71 11.32 0.57
N ARG A 35 -5.03 12.44 1.19
CA ARG A 35 -6.29 12.62 1.92
C ARG A 35 -7.43 12.98 0.97
N PRO A 36 -8.66 12.52 1.22
CA PRO A 36 -9.11 11.78 2.42
C PRO A 36 -8.88 10.28 2.36
N TYR A 37 -8.39 9.73 1.25
CA TYR A 37 -8.21 8.28 1.06
C TYR A 37 -7.31 7.68 2.14
N THR A 38 -6.20 8.34 2.43
CA THR A 38 -5.28 7.89 3.49
C THR A 38 -6.01 7.69 4.80
N ASN A 39 -6.80 8.67 5.24
CA ASN A 39 -7.51 8.59 6.52
C ASN A 39 -8.58 7.50 6.50
N ASP A 40 -9.33 7.40 5.40
CA ASP A 40 -10.43 6.45 5.27
C ASP A 40 -9.94 5.00 5.30
N ILE A 41 -8.80 4.72 4.69
CA ILE A 41 -8.26 3.36 4.61
C ILE A 41 -7.43 3.03 5.86
N CYS A 42 -6.61 3.99 6.33
CA CYS A 42 -5.69 3.78 7.44
C CYS A 42 -6.39 3.34 8.73
N GLN A 43 -7.63 3.78 8.96
CA GLN A 43 -8.39 3.38 10.15
C GLN A 43 -8.57 1.86 10.26
N TYR A 44 -8.51 1.13 9.16
CA TYR A 44 -8.64 -0.33 9.11
C TYR A 44 -7.31 -1.06 9.02
N TRP A 45 -6.20 -0.33 8.84
CA TRP A 45 -4.89 -0.92 8.61
C TRP A 45 -4.25 -1.38 9.92
N ARG A 46 -4.11 -2.69 10.10
CA ARG A 46 -3.53 -3.31 11.30
C ARG A 46 -2.75 -4.56 10.89
N PHE A 47 -1.60 -4.79 11.54
CA PHE A 47 -0.78 -5.97 11.21
C PHE A 47 -0.12 -6.60 12.44
N LYS A 48 -0.60 -6.31 13.65
CA LYS A 48 0.03 -6.79 14.89
C LYS A 48 0.05 -8.31 14.96
N THR A 49 -1.06 -8.97 14.62
CA THR A 49 -1.20 -10.42 14.62
C THR A 49 -1.71 -10.90 13.27
N PRO A 50 -1.58 -12.22 12.94
CA PRO A 50 -2.20 -12.75 11.73
C PRO A 50 -3.70 -12.52 11.65
N TYR A 51 -4.39 -12.58 12.79
CA TYR A 51 -5.82 -12.27 12.85
C TYR A 51 -6.08 -10.82 12.47
N ASP A 52 -5.34 -9.89 13.07
CA ASP A 52 -5.46 -8.45 12.74
C ASP A 52 -5.19 -8.20 11.27
N ALA A 53 -4.15 -8.84 10.72
CA ALA A 53 -3.80 -8.73 9.31
C ALA A 53 -4.93 -9.25 8.41
N ALA A 54 -5.53 -10.38 8.76
CA ALA A 54 -6.65 -10.95 8.00
C ALA A 54 -7.86 -10.03 8.01
N MET A 55 -8.25 -9.52 9.16
CA MET A 55 -9.37 -8.59 9.29
C MET A 55 -9.09 -7.28 8.56
N SER A 56 -7.89 -6.74 8.70
CA SER A 56 -7.46 -5.52 8.02
C SER A 56 -7.53 -5.69 6.50
N SER A 57 -6.94 -6.77 5.99
CA SER A 57 -6.92 -7.01 4.54
C SER A 57 -8.32 -7.20 3.97
N MET A 58 -9.22 -7.87 4.69
CA MET A 58 -10.62 -8.02 4.28
C MET A 58 -11.33 -6.66 4.19
N ARG A 59 -11.15 -5.80 5.19
CA ARG A 59 -11.74 -4.46 5.22
C ARG A 59 -11.21 -3.60 4.07
N ILE A 60 -9.92 -3.66 3.83
CA ILE A 60 -9.30 -2.88 2.75
C ILE A 60 -9.75 -3.39 1.38
N LEU A 61 -9.87 -4.72 1.21
CA LEU A 61 -10.43 -5.28 -0.03
C LEU A 61 -11.89 -4.89 -0.24
N TYR A 62 -12.67 -4.80 0.84
CA TYR A 62 -14.04 -4.29 0.76
C TYR A 62 -14.07 -2.86 0.24
N LEU A 63 -13.24 -1.99 0.78
CA LEU A 63 -13.10 -0.61 0.29
C LEU A 63 -12.62 -0.57 -1.16
N TYR A 64 -11.68 -1.44 -1.51
CA TYR A 64 -11.21 -1.56 -2.88
C TYR A 64 -12.36 -1.82 -3.85
N HIS A 65 -13.25 -2.76 -3.51
CA HIS A 65 -14.40 -3.08 -4.35
C HIS A 65 -15.39 -1.94 -4.43
N GLN A 66 -15.58 -1.18 -3.36
CA GLN A 66 -16.41 0.02 -3.39
C GLN A 66 -15.83 1.09 -4.33
N TYR A 67 -14.54 1.34 -4.26
CA TYR A 67 -13.88 2.27 -5.18
C TYR A 67 -13.93 1.76 -6.62
N LYS A 68 -13.77 0.46 -6.81
CA LYS A 68 -13.90 -0.17 -8.13
C LYS A 68 -15.29 0.05 -8.73
N ASP A 69 -16.35 -0.13 -7.94
CA ASP A 69 -17.72 0.09 -8.38
C ASP A 69 -17.99 1.55 -8.76
N GLN A 70 -17.31 2.48 -8.09
CA GLN A 70 -17.36 3.91 -8.40
C GLN A 70 -16.41 4.30 -9.52
N GLU A 71 -15.63 3.37 -10.03
CA GLU A 71 -14.57 3.62 -11.02
C GLU A 71 -13.58 4.69 -10.56
N ASP A 72 -13.32 4.73 -9.26
CA ASP A 72 -12.36 5.65 -8.65
C ASP A 72 -10.99 4.97 -8.53
N PHE A 73 -10.13 5.20 -9.51
CA PHE A 73 -8.80 4.58 -9.54
C PHE A 73 -7.92 5.04 -8.37
N VAL A 74 -8.05 6.29 -7.95
CA VAL A 74 -7.25 6.79 -6.79
C VAL A 74 -7.54 5.93 -5.57
N GLY A 75 -8.82 5.68 -5.26
CA GLY A 75 -9.21 4.83 -4.15
C GLY A 75 -8.72 3.39 -4.32
N MET A 76 -8.87 2.85 -5.52
CA MET A 76 -8.41 1.48 -5.83
C MET A 76 -6.90 1.35 -5.59
N ASP A 77 -6.11 2.26 -6.10
CA ASP A 77 -4.65 2.21 -5.97
C ASP A 77 -4.18 2.53 -4.55
N MET A 78 -4.88 3.41 -3.84
CA MET A 78 -4.59 3.66 -2.43
C MET A 78 -4.81 2.42 -1.57
N CYS A 79 -5.84 1.64 -1.85
CA CYS A 79 -6.04 0.34 -1.18
C CYS A 79 -4.89 -0.62 -1.49
N ARG A 80 -4.44 -0.68 -2.75
CA ARG A 80 -3.27 -1.47 -3.13
C ARG A 80 -2.03 -1.03 -2.34
N LYS A 81 -1.80 0.27 -2.20
CA LYS A 81 -0.66 0.80 -1.45
C LYS A 81 -0.72 0.44 0.04
N PHE A 82 -1.89 0.48 0.65
CA PHE A 82 -2.03 0.08 2.05
C PHE A 82 -1.78 -1.42 2.25
N LEU A 83 -2.25 -2.26 1.33
CA LEU A 83 -1.97 -3.70 1.38
C LEU A 83 -0.47 -3.97 1.21
N GLU A 84 0.17 -3.23 0.31
CA GLU A 84 1.62 -3.34 0.09
C GLU A 84 2.40 -2.89 1.33
N MET A 85 2.00 -1.80 1.97
CA MET A 85 2.62 -1.33 3.22
C MET A 85 2.42 -2.34 4.35
N GLY A 86 1.26 -2.98 4.42
CA GLY A 86 1.03 -4.08 5.37
C GLY A 86 2.03 -5.20 5.17
N PHE A 87 2.26 -5.60 3.93
CA PHE A 87 3.27 -6.60 3.59
C PHE A 87 4.68 -6.15 3.99
N THR A 88 5.11 -4.97 3.54
CA THR A 88 6.48 -4.51 3.77
C THR A 88 6.77 -4.32 5.25
N ARG A 89 5.82 -3.77 6.03
CA ARG A 89 5.98 -3.57 7.47
C ARG A 89 6.00 -4.89 8.23
N ALA A 90 5.04 -5.77 7.97
CA ALA A 90 4.99 -7.08 8.62
C ALA A 90 6.24 -7.90 8.26
N ARG A 91 6.69 -7.85 6.99
CA ARG A 91 7.90 -8.55 6.55
C ARG A 91 9.14 -8.02 7.28
N ARG A 92 9.22 -6.72 7.48
CA ARG A 92 10.36 -6.13 8.21
C ARG A 92 10.40 -6.60 9.67
N TYR A 93 9.24 -6.66 10.34
CA TYR A 93 9.18 -7.15 11.71
C TYR A 93 9.42 -8.66 11.81
N ALA A 94 9.08 -9.43 10.77
CA ALA A 94 9.41 -10.85 10.73
C ALA A 94 10.91 -11.08 10.57
N ASN A 95 11.55 -10.26 9.74
CA ASN A 95 12.99 -10.37 9.47
C ASN A 95 13.85 -9.80 10.61
N HIS A 96 13.34 -8.77 11.29
CA HIS A 96 14.06 -8.06 12.35
C HIS A 96 13.05 -7.73 13.46
N LYS A 97 13.25 -8.29 14.64
CA LYS A 97 12.29 -8.25 15.75
C LYS A 97 11.76 -6.84 16.07
N ASP A 98 12.62 -5.83 15.99
CA ASP A 98 12.26 -4.43 16.26
C ASP A 98 11.91 -3.64 15.01
N GLY A 99 11.82 -4.31 13.85
CA GLY A 99 11.55 -3.68 12.58
C GLY A 99 12.71 -2.89 11.98
N LYS A 100 13.89 -2.98 12.56
CA LYS A 100 15.06 -2.23 12.10
C LYS A 100 15.99 -3.13 11.29
N LYS A 101 16.10 -2.85 9.99
CA LYS A 101 16.97 -3.61 9.08
C LYS A 101 18.45 -3.30 9.26
N TYR A 102 18.79 -2.07 9.65
CA TYR A 102 20.18 -1.61 9.73
C TYR A 102 20.56 -1.34 11.18
N ASP A 103 21.84 -1.60 11.50
CA ASP A 103 22.39 -1.23 12.80
C ASP A 103 22.79 0.26 12.80
N LYS A 104 23.30 0.77 13.92
CA LYS A 104 23.73 2.17 14.06
C LYS A 104 24.88 2.54 13.11
N ASN A 105 25.60 1.55 12.56
CA ASN A 105 26.69 1.76 11.62
C ASN A 105 26.24 1.61 10.15
N GLY A 106 24.94 1.43 9.90
CA GLY A 106 24.39 1.29 8.56
C GLY A 106 24.54 -0.09 7.95
N LYS A 107 25.01 -1.09 8.70
CA LYS A 107 25.13 -2.47 8.23
C LYS A 107 23.79 -3.19 8.36
N VAL A 108 23.50 -4.08 7.39
CA VAL A 108 22.31 -4.92 7.43
C VAL A 108 22.43 -5.89 8.61
N ARG A 109 21.42 -5.88 9.47
CA ARG A 109 21.35 -6.76 10.63
C ARG A 109 20.99 -8.19 10.19
N PRO A 110 21.45 -9.23 10.93
CA PRO A 110 21.03 -10.61 10.65
C PRO A 110 19.50 -10.75 10.74
N GLN A 111 18.95 -11.62 9.90
CA GLN A 111 17.54 -11.97 10.00
C GLN A 111 17.26 -12.81 11.24
N GLU A 112 16.07 -12.67 11.81
CA GLU A 112 15.60 -13.55 12.86
C GLU A 112 15.57 -15.01 12.38
N LYS A 113 15.79 -15.96 13.29
CA LYS A 113 15.78 -17.40 12.96
C LYS A 113 14.43 -17.84 12.40
N ASP A 114 13.34 -17.27 12.90
CA ASP A 114 11.97 -17.58 12.50
C ASP A 114 11.39 -16.61 11.46
N TRP A 115 12.24 -15.95 10.69
CA TRP A 115 11.81 -14.94 9.71
C TRP A 115 10.76 -15.44 8.73
N ALA A 116 10.73 -16.76 8.45
CA ALA A 116 9.79 -17.35 7.49
C ALA A 116 8.53 -17.89 8.16
N THR A 117 8.51 -18.11 9.47
CA THR A 117 7.46 -18.87 10.17
C THR A 117 6.81 -18.12 11.33
N SER A 118 7.34 -16.98 11.74
CA SER A 118 6.82 -16.20 12.86
C SER A 118 5.38 -15.69 12.59
N PRO A 119 4.65 -15.25 13.62
CA PRO A 119 3.37 -14.58 13.42
C PRO A 119 3.44 -13.39 12.48
N LYS A 120 4.51 -12.60 12.53
CA LYS A 120 4.71 -11.46 11.60
C LYS A 120 4.91 -11.94 10.16
N ALA A 121 5.59 -13.07 9.96
CA ALA A 121 5.72 -13.67 8.63
C ALA A 121 4.35 -14.09 8.07
N LYS A 122 3.49 -14.66 8.92
CA LYS A 122 2.12 -15.04 8.55
C LYS A 122 1.29 -13.80 8.20
N SER A 123 1.40 -12.73 8.99
CA SER A 123 0.74 -11.45 8.70
C SER A 123 1.19 -10.89 7.34
N ALA A 124 2.49 -10.93 7.06
CA ALA A 124 3.03 -10.48 5.78
C ALA A 124 2.43 -11.27 4.61
N LYS A 125 2.32 -12.59 4.75
CA LYS A 125 1.73 -13.45 3.73
C LYS A 125 0.27 -13.10 3.46
N VAL A 126 -0.51 -12.80 4.50
CA VAL A 126 -1.90 -12.38 4.37
C VAL A 126 -2.02 -11.12 3.51
N PHE A 127 -1.22 -10.10 3.81
CA PHE A 127 -1.22 -8.86 3.03
C PHE A 127 -0.72 -9.09 1.59
N TYR A 128 0.30 -9.90 1.42
CA TYR A 128 0.80 -10.22 0.08
C TYR A 128 -0.29 -10.86 -0.78
N GLN A 129 -1.04 -11.82 -0.23
CA GLN A 129 -2.13 -12.48 -0.94
C GLN A 129 -3.24 -11.50 -1.30
N ALA A 130 -3.61 -10.60 -0.38
CA ALA A 130 -4.63 -9.59 -0.64
C ALA A 130 -4.17 -8.59 -1.72
N ARG A 131 -2.94 -8.12 -1.64
CA ARG A 131 -2.35 -7.27 -2.68
C ARG A 131 -2.36 -7.96 -4.05
N SER A 132 -2.02 -9.25 -4.06
CA SER A 132 -1.98 -10.04 -5.31
C SER A 132 -3.36 -10.08 -5.98
N ARG A 133 -4.43 -10.14 -5.21
CA ARG A 133 -5.80 -10.09 -5.76
C ARG A 133 -6.06 -8.78 -6.47
N VAL A 134 -5.63 -7.66 -5.89
CA VAL A 134 -5.80 -6.33 -6.50
C VAL A 134 -5.01 -6.24 -7.81
N VAL A 135 -3.72 -6.55 -7.77
CA VAL A 135 -2.86 -6.40 -8.94
C VAL A 135 -3.20 -7.38 -10.07
N ALA A 136 -3.87 -8.48 -9.75
CA ALA A 136 -4.35 -9.44 -10.74
C ALA A 136 -5.72 -9.09 -11.34
N ASP A 137 -6.45 -8.16 -10.73
CA ASP A 137 -7.77 -7.76 -11.20
C ASP A 137 -7.65 -7.08 -12.58
N PRO A 138 -8.31 -7.62 -13.63
CA PRO A 138 -8.22 -7.04 -14.97
C PRO A 138 -8.65 -5.58 -15.04
N LYS A 139 -9.67 -5.18 -14.27
CA LYS A 139 -10.13 -3.79 -14.24
C LYS A 139 -9.06 -2.87 -13.64
N TYR A 140 -8.43 -3.30 -12.54
CA TYR A 140 -7.33 -2.55 -11.95
C TYR A 140 -6.17 -2.38 -12.95
N LYS A 141 -5.78 -3.46 -13.62
CA LYS A 141 -4.69 -3.43 -14.61
C LYS A 141 -4.98 -2.46 -15.74
N GLN A 142 -6.21 -2.48 -16.26
CA GLN A 142 -6.62 -1.60 -17.36
C GLN A 142 -6.63 -0.13 -16.91
N MET A 143 -7.22 0.16 -15.76
CA MET A 143 -7.29 1.52 -15.24
C MET A 143 -5.89 2.05 -14.88
N ARG A 144 -5.03 1.18 -14.36
CA ARG A 144 -3.64 1.54 -14.04
C ARG A 144 -2.87 1.91 -15.31
N LYS A 145 -3.03 1.15 -16.37
CA LYS A 145 -2.41 1.43 -17.67
C LYS A 145 -2.87 2.78 -18.20
N GLU A 146 -4.15 3.04 -18.17
CA GLU A 146 -4.72 4.33 -18.60
C GLU A 146 -4.20 5.47 -17.74
N TRP A 147 -4.09 5.26 -16.43
CA TRP A 147 -3.55 6.27 -15.52
C TRP A 147 -2.10 6.60 -15.83
N ARG A 148 -1.27 5.59 -16.08
CA ARG A 148 0.13 5.81 -16.49
C ARG A 148 0.23 6.60 -17.79
N GLN A 149 -0.62 6.34 -18.75
CA GLN A 149 -0.68 7.11 -20.00
C GLN A 149 -1.05 8.56 -19.72
N GLN A 150 -2.02 8.80 -18.83
CA GLN A 150 -2.42 10.13 -18.43
C GLN A 150 -1.30 10.88 -17.72
N GLU A 151 -0.59 10.23 -16.79
CA GLU A 151 0.57 10.81 -16.11
C GLU A 151 1.62 11.25 -17.13
N ASN A 152 1.94 10.40 -18.10
CA ASN A 152 2.95 10.69 -19.13
C ASN A 152 2.54 11.86 -20.02
N ALA A 153 1.26 12.08 -20.24
CA ALA A 153 0.76 13.18 -21.07
C ALA A 153 0.97 14.57 -20.43
N TYR A 154 1.24 14.62 -19.13
CA TYR A 154 1.44 15.87 -18.37
C TYR A 154 2.91 16.23 -18.12
N ILE A 155 3.83 15.53 -18.77
CA ILE A 155 5.26 15.88 -18.66
C ILE A 155 5.62 17.04 -19.57
#